data_2dbae6a0713a7da81a0bcb81f32653ea
#
_entry.id   2dbae6a0713a7da81a0bcb81f32653ea
#
_cell.length_a   1.000
_cell.length_b   1.000
_cell.length_c   1.000
_cell.angle_alpha   90.00
_cell.angle_beta   90.00
_cell.angle_gamma   90.00
#
_symmetry.space_group_name_H-M   'P 1'
#
loop_
_entity.id
_entity.type
_entity.pdbx_description
1 polymer ?
#
loop_
_entity_poly.entity_id
_entity_poly.type
_entity_poly.pdbx_seq_one_letter_code
_entity_poly.pdbx_strand_id
1 'polypeptide(L)'
;MELWIFFALLSSILFAIVSVLDKYAVYDKSGISPYLLNMYVGYSNLIVSLFFLALYLRSFNTYHFYALSVGFIQGLSLIALFWTLKKLSVTRTMTMWSSYPFWVALISFIFMDENLKLIQIVFMMIIIT
;
A
#
# COMPACT_ATOMS: atom_id res chain seq x y z
N MET A 1 -8.60 19.91 17.64
CA MET A 1 -7.64 19.00 16.97
C MET A 1 -8.41 18.21 15.95
N GLU A 2 -8.01 18.25 14.70
CA GLU A 2 -8.81 17.67 13.63
C GLU A 2 -8.74 16.14 13.68
N LEU A 3 -9.88 15.50 13.69
CA LEU A 3 -10.06 14.05 13.89
C LEU A 3 -9.26 13.24 12.85
N TRP A 4 -9.05 13.80 11.66
CA TRP A 4 -8.29 13.18 10.59
C TRP A 4 -6.80 12.98 10.92
N ILE A 5 -6.18 13.92 11.70
CA ILE A 5 -4.78 13.78 12.13
C ILE A 5 -4.63 12.57 13.06
N PHE A 6 -5.59 12.39 13.98
CA PHE A 6 -5.60 11.22 14.87
C PHE A 6 -5.68 9.92 14.08
N PHE A 7 -6.60 9.83 13.10
CA PHE A 7 -6.73 8.64 12.27
C PHE A 7 -5.51 8.40 11.38
N ALA A 8 -4.87 9.44 10.88
CA ALA A 8 -3.63 9.33 10.09
C ALA A 8 -2.48 8.76 10.92
N LEU A 9 -2.29 9.26 12.15
CA LEU A 9 -1.27 8.75 13.06
C LEU A 9 -1.56 7.30 13.48
N LEU A 10 -2.80 6.98 13.81
CA LEU A 10 -3.21 5.62 14.16
C LEU A 10 -2.96 4.66 13.00
N SER A 11 -3.33 5.05 11.78
CA SER A 11 -3.08 4.26 10.57
C SER A 11 -1.59 4.00 10.36
N SER A 12 -0.74 5.01 10.57
CA SER A 12 0.72 4.86 10.43
C SER A 12 1.30 3.88 11.44
N ILE A 13 0.84 3.92 12.70
CA ILE A 13 1.26 2.98 13.74
C ILE A 13 0.81 1.55 13.39
N LEU A 14 -0.45 1.39 12.99
CA LEU A 14 -0.98 0.07 12.59
C LEU A 14 -0.22 -0.50 11.40
N PHE A 15 0.09 0.35 10.40
CA PHE A 15 0.86 -0.07 9.24
C PHE A 15 2.29 -0.52 9.63
N ALA A 16 2.93 0.18 10.56
CA ALA A 16 4.24 -0.22 11.07
C ALA A 16 4.20 -1.60 11.76
N ILE A 17 3.18 -1.85 12.60
CA ILE A 17 2.98 -3.14 13.26
C ILE A 17 2.77 -4.25 12.22
N VAL A 18 1.89 -4.04 11.25
CA VAL A 18 1.62 -5.01 10.16
C VAL A 18 2.90 -5.32 9.40
N SER A 19 3.71 -4.30 9.06
CA SER A 19 4.97 -4.50 8.33
C SER A 19 5.98 -5.39 9.06
N VAL A 20 6.02 -5.29 10.39
CA VAL A 20 6.86 -6.17 11.24
C VAL A 20 6.29 -7.59 11.25
N LEU A 21 4.97 -7.74 11.39
CA LEU A 21 4.31 -9.05 11.36
C LEU A 21 4.47 -9.73 9.99
N ASP A 22 4.34 -9.00 8.90
CA ASP A 22 4.55 -9.49 7.54
C ASP A 22 5.98 -10.01 7.36
N LYS A 23 6.98 -9.28 7.86
CA LYS A 23 8.37 -9.75 7.85
C LYS A 23 8.52 -11.04 8.64
N TYR A 24 7.91 -11.11 9.82
CA TYR A 24 7.97 -12.31 10.65
C TYR A 24 7.32 -13.52 9.95
N ALA A 25 6.20 -13.31 9.27
CA ALA A 25 5.49 -14.32 8.51
C ALA A 25 6.27 -14.85 7.30
N VAL A 26 7.08 -13.98 6.63
CA VAL A 26 7.86 -14.37 5.43
C VAL A 26 9.28 -14.82 5.77
N TYR A 27 9.68 -14.71 7.05
CA TYR A 27 11.02 -15.10 7.48
C TYR A 27 11.26 -16.61 7.28
N ASP A 28 12.47 -16.98 6.84
CA ASP A 28 12.80 -18.34 6.40
C ASP A 28 12.43 -19.45 7.40
N LYS A 29 12.37 -19.15 8.69
CA LYS A 29 12.00 -20.12 9.73
C LYS A 29 10.50 -20.44 9.76
N SER A 30 9.63 -19.58 9.25
CA SER A 30 8.18 -19.80 9.22
C SER A 30 7.73 -20.68 8.05
N GLY A 31 8.56 -20.83 7.01
CA GLY A 31 8.25 -21.62 5.83
C GLY A 31 7.17 -21.06 4.91
N ILE A 32 6.59 -19.89 5.24
CA ILE A 32 5.55 -19.27 4.43
C ILE A 32 6.18 -18.59 3.21
N SER A 33 5.75 -18.97 2.01
CA SER A 33 6.23 -18.32 0.79
C SER A 33 5.55 -16.94 0.62
N PRO A 34 6.24 -15.95 -0.01
CA PRO A 34 5.65 -14.65 -0.34
C PRO A 34 4.34 -14.75 -1.13
N TYR A 35 4.24 -15.72 -2.04
CA TYR A 35 3.02 -15.97 -2.81
C TYR A 35 1.86 -16.41 -1.92
N LEU A 36 2.13 -17.34 -1.00
CA LEU A 36 1.11 -17.87 -0.10
C LEU A 36 0.59 -16.78 0.85
N LEU A 37 1.48 -15.92 1.36
CA LEU A 37 1.07 -14.77 2.18
C LEU A 37 0.21 -13.81 1.36
N ASN A 38 0.60 -13.50 0.13
CA ASN A 38 -0.19 -12.63 -0.75
C ASN A 38 -1.58 -13.24 -1.05
N MET A 39 -1.67 -14.55 -1.21
CA MET A 39 -2.97 -15.22 -1.38
C MET A 39 -3.86 -15.05 -0.13
N TYR A 40 -3.33 -15.20 1.08
CA TYR A 40 -4.10 -14.97 2.31
C TYR A 40 -4.60 -13.53 2.42
N VAL A 41 -3.74 -12.55 2.14
CA VAL A 41 -4.13 -11.14 2.10
C VAL A 41 -5.20 -10.89 1.03
N GLY A 42 -5.04 -11.49 -0.14
CA GLY A 42 -6.01 -11.42 -1.24
C GLY A 42 -7.38 -11.99 -0.84
N TYR A 43 -7.43 -13.15 -0.22
CA TYR A 43 -8.68 -13.76 0.26
C TYR A 43 -9.35 -12.90 1.34
N SER A 44 -8.58 -12.38 2.30
CA SER A 44 -9.12 -11.49 3.33
C SER A 44 -9.74 -10.23 2.72
N ASN A 45 -9.05 -9.60 1.77
CA ASN A 45 -9.53 -8.44 1.06
C ASN A 45 -10.77 -8.76 0.22
N LEU A 46 -10.83 -9.94 -0.40
CA LEU A 46 -11.98 -10.39 -1.18
C LEU A 46 -13.24 -10.54 -0.30
N ILE A 47 -13.10 -11.14 0.87
CA ILE A 47 -14.22 -11.30 1.83
C ILE A 47 -14.76 -9.92 2.25
N VAL A 48 -13.87 -9.01 2.63
CA VAL A 48 -14.24 -7.64 3.02
C VAL A 48 -14.88 -6.90 1.85
N SER A 49 -14.32 -7.03 0.64
CA SER A 49 -14.85 -6.39 -0.56
C SER A 49 -16.24 -6.91 -0.93
N LEU A 50 -16.48 -8.22 -0.83
CA LEU A 50 -17.79 -8.82 -1.07
C LEU A 50 -18.82 -8.34 -0.06
N PHE A 51 -18.44 -8.18 1.20
CA PHE A 51 -19.33 -7.63 2.23
C PHE A 51 -19.76 -6.21 1.89
N PHE A 52 -18.82 -5.33 1.54
CA PHE A 52 -19.14 -3.96 1.14
C PHE A 52 -19.88 -3.90 -0.19
N LEU A 53 -19.55 -4.76 -1.15
CA LEU A 53 -20.27 -4.87 -2.40
C LEU A 53 -21.75 -5.20 -2.17
N ALA A 54 -22.05 -6.17 -1.31
CA ALA A 54 -23.42 -6.56 -0.98
C ALA A 54 -24.22 -5.42 -0.34
N LEU A 55 -23.56 -4.55 0.45
CA LEU A 55 -24.20 -3.42 1.11
C LEU A 55 -24.45 -2.22 0.18
N TYR A 56 -23.53 -1.96 -0.74
CA TYR A 56 -23.50 -0.69 -1.49
C TYR A 56 -23.71 -0.83 -2.99
N LEU A 57 -23.72 -2.05 -3.55
CA LEU A 57 -23.88 -2.22 -5.00
C LEU A 57 -25.32 -1.90 -5.43
N ARG A 58 -25.50 -0.73 -6.00
CA ARG A 58 -26.80 -0.33 -6.63
C ARG A 58 -26.80 -0.50 -8.15
N SER A 59 -25.64 -0.40 -8.81
CA SER A 59 -25.52 -0.59 -10.25
C SER A 59 -24.08 -0.88 -10.65
N PHE A 60 -23.88 -1.71 -11.65
CA PHE A 60 -22.56 -1.97 -12.23
C PHE A 60 -22.21 -0.85 -13.20
N ASN A 61 -21.10 -0.15 -13.00
CA ASN A 61 -20.66 0.96 -13.82
C ASN A 61 -19.20 0.76 -14.28
N THR A 62 -18.78 1.49 -15.32
CA THR A 62 -17.42 1.46 -15.88
C THR A 62 -16.30 1.67 -14.84
N TYR A 63 -16.59 2.39 -13.77
CA TYR A 63 -15.66 2.58 -12.65
C TYR A 63 -15.21 1.28 -11.97
N HIS A 64 -16.00 0.21 -12.05
CA HIS A 64 -15.66 -1.08 -11.48
C HIS A 64 -14.51 -1.77 -12.25
N PHE A 65 -14.38 -1.52 -13.56
CA PHE A 65 -13.24 -2.00 -14.34
C PHE A 65 -11.95 -1.31 -13.95
N TYR A 66 -11.98 -0.01 -13.69
CA TYR A 66 -10.81 0.71 -13.16
C TYR A 66 -10.42 0.18 -11.78
N ALA A 67 -11.37 -0.06 -10.90
CA ALA A 67 -11.12 -0.64 -9.58
C ALA A 67 -10.48 -2.04 -9.68
N LEU A 68 -10.93 -2.88 -10.59
CA LEU A 68 -10.32 -4.21 -10.85
C LEU A 68 -8.87 -4.08 -11.33
N SER A 69 -8.59 -3.15 -12.24
CA SER A 69 -7.24 -2.90 -12.75
C SER A 69 -6.30 -2.44 -11.63
N VAL A 70 -6.77 -1.52 -10.78
CA VAL A 70 -6.02 -1.05 -9.62
C VAL A 70 -5.75 -2.19 -8.64
N GLY A 71 -6.77 -3.02 -8.36
CA GLY A 71 -6.62 -4.19 -7.48
C GLY A 71 -5.59 -5.19 -8.01
N PHE A 72 -5.56 -5.43 -9.31
CA PHE A 72 -4.58 -6.32 -9.95
C PHE A 72 -3.15 -5.77 -9.80
N ILE A 73 -2.94 -4.49 -10.10
CA ILE A 73 -1.63 -3.83 -9.95
C ILE A 73 -1.19 -3.85 -8.48
N GLN A 74 -2.11 -3.60 -7.56
CA GLN A 74 -1.84 -3.66 -6.12
C GLN A 74 -1.40 -5.05 -5.67
N GLY A 75 -2.05 -6.11 -6.18
CA GLY A 75 -1.66 -7.49 -5.91
C GLY A 75 -0.25 -7.81 -6.36
N LEU A 76 0.16 -7.37 -7.56
CA LEU A 76 1.53 -7.52 -8.05
C LEU A 76 2.52 -6.75 -7.17
N SER A 77 2.18 -5.54 -6.74
CA SER A 77 3.01 -4.73 -5.85
C SER A 77 3.23 -5.40 -4.49
N LEU A 78 2.21 -6.05 -3.93
CA LEU A 78 2.32 -6.79 -2.66
C LEU A 78 3.23 -8.01 -2.80
N ILE A 79 3.18 -8.74 -3.92
CA ILE A 79 4.11 -9.86 -4.19
C ILE A 79 5.55 -9.33 -4.16
N ALA A 80 5.83 -8.22 -4.85
CA ALA A 80 7.15 -7.61 -4.87
C ALA A 80 7.59 -7.17 -3.46
N LEU A 81 6.67 -6.59 -2.66
CA LEU A 81 6.92 -6.21 -1.28
C LEU A 81 7.31 -7.42 -0.43
N PHE A 82 6.55 -8.50 -0.46
CA PHE A 82 6.84 -9.69 0.33
C PHE A 82 8.14 -10.39 -0.08
N TRP A 83 8.47 -10.39 -1.38
CA TRP A 83 9.75 -10.87 -1.87
C TRP A 83 10.92 -10.04 -1.33
N THR A 84 10.75 -8.72 -1.31
CA THR A 84 11.75 -7.79 -0.77
C THR A 84 11.90 -7.98 0.74
N LEU A 85 10.79 -8.10 1.47
CA LEU A 85 10.77 -8.37 2.91
C LEU A 85 11.45 -9.71 3.24
N LYS A 86 11.32 -10.72 2.40
CA LYS A 86 12.00 -12.00 2.60
C LYS A 86 13.53 -11.83 2.57
N LYS A 87 14.06 -11.01 1.66
CA LYS A 87 15.50 -10.85 1.43
C LYS A 87 16.15 -9.74 2.26
N LEU A 88 15.43 -8.65 2.52
CA LEU A 88 15.95 -7.45 3.20
C LEU A 88 15.34 -7.27 4.59
N SER A 89 15.96 -6.39 5.39
CA SER A 89 15.38 -5.97 6.67
C SER A 89 14.10 -5.15 6.46
N VAL A 90 13.21 -5.16 7.46
CA VAL A 90 11.97 -4.36 7.45
C VAL A 90 12.27 -2.89 7.16
N THR A 91 13.24 -2.33 7.89
CA THR A 91 13.61 -0.92 7.74
C THR A 91 13.99 -0.57 6.30
N ARG A 92 14.88 -1.34 5.67
CA ARG A 92 15.28 -1.08 4.28
C ARG A 92 14.13 -1.21 3.29
N THR A 93 13.30 -2.22 3.46
CA THR A 93 12.14 -2.44 2.59
C THR A 93 11.13 -1.30 2.74
N MET A 94 10.83 -0.88 3.97
CA MET A 94 9.87 0.20 4.23
C MET A 94 10.39 1.56 3.79
N THR A 95 11.69 1.84 3.91
CA THR A 95 12.29 3.07 3.36
C THR A 95 12.12 3.12 1.83
N MET A 96 12.39 2.02 1.13
CA MET A 96 12.15 1.94 -0.33
C MET A 96 10.67 2.13 -0.67
N TRP A 97 9.77 1.49 0.07
CA TRP A 97 8.33 1.63 -0.11
C TRP A 97 7.86 3.06 0.17
N SER A 98 8.42 3.72 1.18
CA SER A 98 8.08 5.10 1.53
C SER A 98 8.49 6.13 0.47
N SER A 99 9.26 5.73 -0.55
CA SER A 99 9.55 6.60 -1.70
C SER A 99 8.36 6.77 -2.66
N TYR A 100 7.28 5.97 -2.52
CA TYR A 100 6.15 6.03 -3.44
C TYR A 100 5.48 7.41 -3.54
N PRO A 101 5.35 8.24 -2.49
CA PRO A 101 4.76 9.58 -2.61
C PRO A 101 5.52 10.49 -3.58
N PHE A 102 6.84 10.32 -3.69
CA PHE A 102 7.65 11.03 -4.67
C PHE A 102 7.23 10.66 -6.11
N TRP A 103 7.08 9.37 -6.38
CA TRP A 103 6.66 8.89 -7.71
C TRP A 103 5.23 9.32 -8.05
N VAL A 104 4.33 9.29 -7.06
CA VAL A 104 2.95 9.80 -7.24
C VAL A 104 2.97 11.27 -7.61
N ALA A 105 3.72 12.09 -6.88
CA ALA A 105 3.82 13.52 -7.17
C ALA A 105 4.43 13.81 -8.54
N LEU A 106 5.46 13.03 -8.94
CA LEU A 106 6.08 13.16 -10.27
C LEU A 106 5.07 12.80 -11.37
N ILE A 107 4.31 11.74 -11.21
CA ILE A 107 3.28 11.32 -12.17
C ILE A 107 2.14 12.34 -12.24
N SER A 108 1.66 12.84 -11.08
CA SER A 108 0.63 13.88 -11.03
C SER A 108 1.08 15.16 -11.71
N PHE A 109 2.33 15.56 -11.52
CA PHE A 109 2.89 16.73 -12.19
C PHE A 109 2.92 16.56 -13.71
N ILE A 110 3.30 15.37 -14.23
CA ILE A 110 3.43 15.12 -15.67
C ILE A 110 2.08 14.93 -16.36
N PHE A 111 1.14 14.22 -15.71
CA PHE A 111 -0.11 13.78 -16.36
C PHE A 111 -1.36 14.56 -15.93
N MET A 112 -1.32 15.23 -14.77
CA MET A 112 -2.48 15.92 -14.21
C MET A 112 -2.29 17.45 -14.12
N ASP A 113 -1.16 17.98 -14.63
CA ASP A 113 -0.79 19.41 -14.57
C ASP A 113 -0.87 20.00 -13.15
N GLU A 114 -0.66 19.17 -12.13
CA GLU A 114 -0.67 19.62 -10.74
C GLU A 114 0.59 20.42 -10.42
N ASN A 115 0.42 21.68 -10.00
CA ASN A 115 1.51 22.54 -9.59
C ASN A 115 2.03 22.14 -8.20
N LEU A 116 3.19 21.48 -8.17
CA LEU A 116 3.87 21.16 -6.91
C LEU A 116 4.44 22.44 -6.27
N LYS A 117 4.03 22.72 -5.05
CA LYS A 117 4.64 23.79 -4.25
C LYS A 117 6.04 23.34 -3.82
N LEU A 118 6.99 24.29 -3.83
CA LEU A 118 8.39 24.01 -3.45
C LEU A 118 8.49 23.38 -2.06
N ILE A 119 7.63 23.75 -1.13
CA ILE A 119 7.56 23.19 0.22
C ILE A 119 7.20 21.68 0.20
N GLN A 120 6.33 21.25 -0.71
CA GLN A 120 5.96 19.82 -0.85
C GLN A 120 7.14 19.00 -1.36
N ILE A 121 7.92 19.53 -2.30
CA ILE A 121 9.13 18.89 -2.83
C ILE A 121 10.16 18.73 -1.69
N VAL A 122 10.36 19.76 -0.88
CA VAL A 122 11.29 19.70 0.26
C VAL A 122 10.87 18.61 1.26
N PHE A 123 9.59 18.55 1.63
CA PHE A 123 9.10 17.50 2.54
C PHE A 123 9.23 16.10 1.95
N MET A 124 8.98 15.92 0.65
CA MET A 124 9.20 14.63 -0.01
C MET A 124 10.66 14.19 0.05
N MET A 125 11.59 15.11 -0.19
CA MET A 125 13.03 14.83 -0.09
C MET A 125 13.44 14.43 1.32
N ILE A 126 12.88 15.06 2.36
CA ILE A 126 13.14 14.70 3.76
C ILE A 126 12.62 13.30 4.12
N ILE A 127 11.49 12.87 3.54
CA ILE A 127 10.92 11.54 3.80
C ILE A 127 11.76 10.42 3.18
N ILE A 128 12.47 10.71 2.08
CA ILE A 128 13.28 9.72 1.35
C ILE A 128 14.69 9.58 1.96
N THR A 129 15.16 10.56 2.71
CA THR A 129 16.51 10.56 3.31
C THR A 129 16.50 9.87 4.67
#